data_87209a728b4d9a22146d02b4aa6e8fab
#
_entry.id   87209a728b4d9a22146d02b4aa6e8fab
#
_cell.length_a   1.000
_cell.length_b   1.000
_cell.length_c   1.000
_cell.angle_alpha   90.00
_cell.angle_beta   90.00
_cell.angle_gamma   90.00
#
_symmetry.space_group_name_H-M   'P 1'
#
loop_
_entity.id
_entity.type
_entity.pdbx_description
1 polymer ?
#
loop_
_entity_poly.entity_id
_entity_poly.type
_entity_poly.pdbx_seq_one_letter_code
_entity_poly.pdbx_strand_id
1 'polypeptide(L)'
;MDDFNLEKLAKEIVVERLKDVPDAVTGAGEVAHQIISKAITGTQARQTPRDSVIATCRGLMSGMLILEKNLPSTAVAILSQMSVVANETNQDPADLMTWAMEGIAPVARLAGSQAREGIEQAIDAAFMGAGQVFASACETAGA
;
A
#
# COMPACT_ATOMS: atom_id res chain seq x y z
N MET A 1 2.10 -25.20 -0.12
CA MET A 1 2.20 -24.75 -0.16
C MET A 1 2.47 -23.85 0.27
N ASP A 2 2.90 -23.58 0.71
CA ASP A 2 3.11 -22.79 1.22
C ASP A 2 3.09 -21.64 0.72
N ASP A 3 2.36 -21.26 0.73
CA ASP A 3 2.11 -20.11 0.04
C ASP A 3 2.53 -18.92 0.78
N PHE A 4 3.51 -18.24 0.27
CA PHE A 4 3.97 -17.04 0.87
C PHE A 4 2.96 -15.94 0.54
N ASN A 5 2.17 -15.55 1.52
CA ASN A 5 1.11 -14.57 1.34
C ASN A 5 1.56 -13.22 1.89
N LEU A 6 1.96 -12.32 0.99
CA LEU A 6 2.45 -11.00 1.37
C LEU A 6 1.39 -10.13 2.01
N GLU A 7 0.14 -10.27 1.57
CA GLU A 7 -0.96 -9.52 2.15
C GLU A 7 -1.12 -9.87 3.63
N LYS A 8 -1.14 -11.15 3.94
CA LYS A 8 -1.27 -11.62 5.32
C LYS A 8 -0.07 -11.21 6.16
N LEU A 9 1.13 -11.35 5.61
CA LEU A 9 2.34 -10.98 6.31
C LEU A 9 2.35 -9.49 6.66
N ALA A 10 2.05 -8.64 5.68
CA ALA A 10 2.05 -7.20 5.89
C ALA A 10 1.01 -6.80 6.94
N LYS A 11 -0.18 -7.38 6.84
CA LYS A 11 -1.25 -7.12 7.78
C LYS A 11 -0.86 -7.51 9.21
N GLU A 12 -0.27 -8.68 9.36
CA GLU A 12 0.13 -9.16 10.69
C GLU A 12 1.24 -8.30 11.28
N ILE A 13 2.20 -7.89 10.47
CA ILE A 13 3.27 -7.01 10.94
C ILE A 13 2.70 -5.69 11.47
N VAL A 14 1.79 -5.10 10.71
CA VAL A 14 1.16 -3.85 11.11
C VAL A 14 0.40 -4.03 12.43
N VAL A 15 -0.45 -5.05 12.50
CA VAL A 15 -1.29 -5.24 13.68
C VAL A 15 -0.43 -5.49 14.93
N GLU A 16 0.65 -6.27 14.79
CA GLU A 16 1.46 -6.60 15.95
C GLU A 16 2.44 -5.49 16.34
N ARG A 17 3.04 -4.81 15.34
CA ARG A 17 4.14 -3.90 15.63
C ARG A 17 3.74 -2.44 15.70
N LEU A 18 2.67 -2.05 15.04
CA LEU A 18 2.27 -0.64 15.00
C LEU A 18 1.10 -0.30 15.90
N LYS A 19 0.57 -1.28 16.61
CA LYS A 19 -0.60 -1.10 17.45
C LYS A 19 -0.41 0.05 18.45
N ASP A 20 0.70 0.07 19.15
CA ASP A 20 0.96 1.05 20.21
C ASP A 20 2.02 2.07 19.83
N VAL A 21 2.36 2.16 18.54
CA VAL A 21 3.38 3.09 18.06
C VAL A 21 2.75 4.46 17.82
N PRO A 22 3.30 5.53 18.42
CA PRO A 22 2.70 6.87 18.24
C PRO A 22 2.62 7.31 16.79
N ASP A 23 3.65 7.03 15.99
CA ASP A 23 3.65 7.38 14.56
C ASP A 23 3.55 6.12 13.71
N ALA A 24 2.38 5.48 13.78
CA ALA A 24 2.14 4.25 13.04
C ALA A 24 2.15 4.51 11.53
N VAL A 25 1.77 5.71 11.08
CA VAL A 25 1.74 6.05 9.67
C VAL A 25 3.14 5.95 9.05
N THR A 26 4.13 6.57 9.67
CA THR A 26 5.51 6.47 9.20
C THR A 26 5.98 5.01 9.24
N GLY A 27 5.62 4.30 10.30
CA GLY A 27 5.98 2.88 10.43
C GLY A 27 5.41 2.03 9.30
N ALA A 28 4.17 2.31 8.89
CA ALA A 28 3.55 1.57 7.78
C ALA A 28 4.31 1.81 6.47
N GLY A 29 4.73 3.05 6.22
CA GLY A 29 5.55 3.35 5.04
C GLY A 29 6.86 2.59 5.04
N GLU A 30 7.52 2.53 6.20
CA GLU A 30 8.78 1.79 6.32
C GLU A 30 8.59 0.30 6.08
N VAL A 31 7.51 -0.26 6.60
CA VAL A 31 7.20 -1.68 6.37
C VAL A 31 6.96 -1.94 4.88
N ALA A 32 6.25 -1.03 4.21
CA ALA A 32 6.03 -1.14 2.77
C ALA A 32 7.36 -1.19 2.02
N HIS A 33 8.27 -0.27 2.35
CA HIS A 33 9.58 -0.24 1.71
C HIS A 33 10.32 -1.57 1.90
N GLN A 34 10.38 -2.05 3.14
CA GLN A 34 11.14 -3.25 3.45
C GLN A 34 10.57 -4.50 2.77
N ILE A 35 9.26 -4.69 2.83
CA ILE A 35 8.65 -5.89 2.27
C ILE A 35 8.74 -5.87 0.75
N ILE A 36 8.38 -4.76 0.13
CA ILE A 36 8.31 -4.68 -1.32
C ILE A 36 9.71 -4.79 -1.93
N SER A 37 10.70 -4.09 -1.37
CA SER A 37 12.07 -4.18 -1.87
C SER A 37 12.58 -5.62 -1.83
N LYS A 38 12.35 -6.32 -0.73
CA LYS A 38 12.79 -7.69 -0.60
C LYS A 38 12.03 -8.63 -1.53
N ALA A 39 10.74 -8.39 -1.71
CA ALA A 39 9.93 -9.23 -2.58
C ALA A 39 10.37 -9.11 -4.04
N ILE A 40 10.72 -7.91 -4.48
CA ILE A 40 11.12 -7.68 -5.87
C ILE A 40 12.53 -8.21 -6.12
N THR A 41 13.46 -8.00 -5.17
CA THR A 41 14.85 -8.37 -5.37
C THR A 41 15.17 -9.80 -4.94
N GLY A 42 14.23 -10.49 -4.27
CA GLY A 42 14.48 -11.84 -3.80
C GLY A 42 14.64 -12.83 -4.93
N THR A 43 15.66 -13.68 -4.81
CA THR A 43 15.97 -14.67 -5.85
C THR A 43 14.92 -15.77 -5.95
N GLN A 44 14.10 -15.91 -4.93
CA GLN A 44 13.04 -16.91 -4.91
C GLN A 44 11.65 -16.27 -4.97
N ALA A 45 11.60 -15.09 -5.57
CA ALA A 45 10.32 -14.39 -5.72
C ALA A 45 9.38 -15.25 -6.57
N ARG A 46 8.19 -15.52 -6.03
CA ARG A 46 7.19 -16.36 -6.69
C ARG A 46 6.11 -15.55 -7.35
N GLN A 47 6.06 -14.27 -7.04
CA GLN A 47 5.07 -13.36 -7.57
C GLN A 47 5.75 -12.32 -8.44
N THR A 48 4.99 -11.78 -9.39
CA THR A 48 5.48 -10.66 -10.17
C THR A 48 5.64 -9.44 -9.26
N PRO A 49 6.48 -8.48 -9.65
CA PRO A 49 6.56 -7.23 -8.89
C PRO A 49 5.20 -6.57 -8.69
N ARG A 50 4.34 -6.58 -9.71
CA ARG A 50 3.00 -6.02 -9.61
C ARG A 50 2.20 -6.69 -8.50
N ASP A 51 2.16 -8.02 -8.50
CA ASP A 51 1.39 -8.76 -7.49
C ASP A 51 1.95 -8.55 -6.10
N SER A 52 3.28 -8.47 -5.97
CA SER A 52 3.91 -8.22 -4.68
C SER A 52 3.54 -6.85 -4.12
N VAL A 53 3.53 -5.83 -4.96
CA VAL A 53 3.17 -4.47 -4.52
C VAL A 53 1.70 -4.42 -4.11
N ILE A 54 0.83 -4.97 -4.96
CA ILE A 54 -0.61 -4.96 -4.67
C ILE A 54 -0.92 -5.68 -3.36
N ALA A 55 -0.37 -6.88 -3.18
CA ALA A 55 -0.63 -7.68 -1.98
C ALA A 55 -0.13 -6.99 -0.72
N THR A 56 1.10 -6.45 -0.77
CA THR A 56 1.69 -5.79 0.38
C THR A 56 0.87 -4.56 0.79
N CYS A 57 0.51 -3.72 -0.18
CA CYS A 57 -0.23 -2.49 0.12
C CYS A 57 -1.62 -2.80 0.66
N ARG A 58 -2.27 -3.82 0.12
CA ARG A 58 -3.58 -4.23 0.62
C ARG A 58 -3.48 -4.68 2.09
N GLY A 59 -2.45 -5.48 2.40
CA GLY A 59 -2.25 -5.94 3.77
C GLY A 59 -1.97 -4.81 4.73
N LEU A 60 -1.12 -3.87 4.34
CA LEU A 60 -0.80 -2.72 5.18
C LEU A 60 -2.03 -1.88 5.49
N MET A 61 -2.81 -1.58 4.46
CA MET A 61 -4.03 -0.78 4.65
C MET A 61 -5.05 -1.53 5.49
N SER A 62 -5.19 -2.85 5.28
CA SER A 62 -6.11 -3.65 6.09
C SER A 62 -5.72 -3.64 7.57
N GLY A 63 -4.43 -3.77 7.85
CA GLY A 63 -3.93 -3.70 9.21
C GLY A 63 -4.19 -2.35 9.85
N MET A 64 -3.96 -1.27 9.12
CA MET A 64 -4.19 0.08 9.62
C MET A 64 -5.68 0.34 9.84
N LEU A 65 -6.54 -0.24 8.99
CA LEU A 65 -7.99 -0.15 9.20
C LEU A 65 -8.39 -0.87 10.49
N ILE A 66 -7.84 -2.05 10.74
CA ILE A 66 -8.12 -2.80 11.97
C ILE A 66 -7.69 -2.00 13.20
N LEU A 67 -6.54 -1.34 13.13
CA LEU A 67 -6.03 -0.55 14.23
C LEU A 67 -6.69 0.84 14.32
N GLU A 68 -7.59 1.16 13.40
CA GLU A 68 -8.28 2.43 13.33
C GLU A 68 -7.32 3.62 13.24
N LYS A 69 -6.27 3.44 12.44
CA LYS A 69 -5.29 4.50 12.19
C LYS A 69 -5.73 5.36 11.01
N ASN A 70 -4.98 6.43 10.78
CA ASN A 70 -5.30 7.40 9.72
C ASN A 70 -5.01 6.80 8.34
N LEU A 71 -6.06 6.41 7.62
CA LEU A 71 -5.90 5.77 6.32
C LEU A 71 -5.41 6.73 5.23
N PRO A 72 -5.93 7.96 5.11
CA PRO A 72 -5.39 8.89 4.10
C PRO A 72 -3.89 9.14 4.26
N SER A 73 -3.44 9.40 5.48
CA SER A 73 -2.00 9.62 5.73
C SER A 73 -1.18 8.37 5.46
N THR A 74 -1.73 7.19 5.78
CA THR A 74 -1.05 5.93 5.52
C THR A 74 -0.86 5.71 4.02
N ALA A 75 -1.90 5.98 3.23
CA ALA A 75 -1.80 5.84 1.77
C ALA A 75 -0.69 6.73 1.21
N VAL A 76 -0.62 7.98 1.66
CA VAL A 76 0.44 8.90 1.22
C VAL A 76 1.82 8.40 1.64
N ALA A 77 1.95 7.90 2.87
CA ALA A 77 3.23 7.39 3.36
C ALA A 77 3.71 6.19 2.52
N ILE A 78 2.78 5.29 2.18
CA ILE A 78 3.12 4.14 1.33
C ILE A 78 3.55 4.61 -0.05
N LEU A 79 2.77 5.50 -0.67
CA LEU A 79 3.09 5.98 -2.02
C LEU A 79 4.40 6.74 -2.06
N SER A 80 4.73 7.48 -0.99
CA SER A 80 6.00 8.21 -0.91
C SER A 80 7.19 7.28 -0.94
N GLN A 81 7.04 6.04 -0.49
CA GLN A 81 8.13 5.06 -0.51
C GLN A 81 8.32 4.44 -1.89
N MET A 82 7.35 4.55 -2.77
CA MET A 82 7.43 3.87 -4.06
C MET A 82 8.56 4.38 -4.94
N SER A 83 8.88 5.68 -4.88
CA SER A 83 10.01 6.19 -5.65
C SER A 83 11.34 5.65 -5.12
N VAL A 84 11.46 5.50 -3.80
CA VAL A 84 12.66 4.93 -3.19
C VAL A 84 12.82 3.46 -3.60
N VAL A 85 11.74 2.68 -3.49
CA VAL A 85 11.75 1.28 -3.87
C VAL A 85 12.07 1.11 -5.36
N ALA A 86 11.46 1.96 -6.20
CA ALA A 86 11.70 1.90 -7.65
C ALA A 86 13.17 2.10 -7.96
N ASN A 87 13.79 3.08 -7.32
CA ASN A 87 15.20 3.36 -7.54
C ASN A 87 16.09 2.19 -7.09
N GLU A 88 15.74 1.58 -5.95
CA GLU A 88 16.53 0.47 -5.41
C GLU A 88 16.36 -0.82 -6.20
N THR A 89 15.23 -1.00 -6.85
CA THR A 89 14.90 -2.25 -7.53
C THR A 89 14.90 -2.15 -9.05
N ASN A 90 15.29 -0.99 -9.60
CA ASN A 90 15.30 -0.74 -11.03
C ASN A 90 13.93 -0.90 -11.67
N GLN A 91 12.89 -0.47 -10.96
CA GLN A 91 11.53 -0.47 -11.48
C GLN A 91 11.10 0.94 -11.82
N ASP A 92 10.07 1.06 -12.66
CA ASP A 92 9.49 2.36 -13.01
C ASP A 92 8.68 2.88 -11.84
N PRO A 93 8.98 4.09 -11.31
CA PRO A 93 8.21 4.60 -10.18
C PRO A 93 6.72 4.80 -10.47
N ALA A 94 6.37 5.13 -11.72
CA ALA A 94 4.96 5.27 -12.08
C ALA A 94 4.23 3.94 -11.98
N ASP A 95 4.89 2.86 -12.38
CA ASP A 95 4.31 1.52 -12.27
C ASP A 95 4.10 1.15 -10.80
N LEU A 96 5.11 1.36 -9.97
CA LEU A 96 4.98 1.01 -8.55
C LEU A 96 3.87 1.82 -7.87
N MET A 97 3.77 3.10 -8.17
CA MET A 97 2.71 3.92 -7.59
C MET A 97 1.33 3.46 -8.04
N THR A 98 1.18 3.11 -9.31
CA THR A 98 -0.09 2.60 -9.83
C THR A 98 -0.48 1.30 -9.14
N TRP A 99 0.47 0.37 -9.03
CA TRP A 99 0.23 -0.92 -8.37
C TRP A 99 -0.09 -0.73 -6.89
N ALA A 100 0.59 0.20 -6.22
CA ALA A 100 0.30 0.49 -4.82
C ALA A 100 -1.12 1.00 -4.66
N MET A 101 -1.58 1.89 -5.56
CA MET A 101 -2.94 2.39 -5.51
C MET A 101 -3.95 1.28 -5.78
N GLU A 102 -3.62 0.32 -6.65
CA GLU A 102 -4.48 -0.84 -6.88
C GLU A 102 -4.63 -1.70 -5.63
N GLY A 103 -3.58 -1.76 -4.81
CA GLY A 103 -3.65 -2.47 -3.53
C GLY A 103 -4.42 -1.71 -2.47
N ILE A 104 -4.31 -0.39 -2.46
CA ILE A 104 -5.00 0.47 -1.50
C ILE A 104 -6.51 0.53 -1.77
N ALA A 105 -6.89 0.54 -3.05
CA ALA A 105 -8.28 0.77 -3.46
C ALA A 105 -9.30 -0.19 -2.83
N PRO A 106 -9.07 -1.52 -2.80
CA PRO A 106 -10.06 -2.42 -2.20
C PRO A 106 -10.32 -2.12 -0.73
N VAL A 107 -9.28 -1.73 0.01
CA VAL A 107 -9.45 -1.41 1.43
C VAL A 107 -10.18 -0.08 1.60
N ALA A 108 -9.89 0.89 0.74
CA ALA A 108 -10.59 2.16 0.75
C ALA A 108 -12.09 1.96 0.54
N ARG A 109 -12.45 1.08 -0.39
CA ARG A 109 -13.86 0.78 -0.65
C ARG A 109 -14.51 0.07 0.54
N LEU A 110 -13.77 -0.83 1.15
CA LEU A 110 -14.26 -1.55 2.34
C LEU A 110 -14.48 -0.58 3.51
N ALA A 111 -13.63 0.41 3.65
CA ALA A 111 -13.70 1.37 4.74
C ALA A 111 -14.87 2.36 4.59
N GLY A 112 -15.44 2.49 3.39
CA GLY A 112 -16.61 3.32 3.16
C GLY A 112 -16.31 4.55 2.31
N SER A 113 -17.36 5.17 1.82
CA SER A 113 -17.24 6.28 0.86
C SER A 113 -16.50 7.49 1.44
N GLN A 114 -16.71 7.80 2.71
CA GLN A 114 -16.06 8.93 3.34
C GLN A 114 -14.55 8.70 3.46
N ALA A 115 -14.16 7.48 3.86
CA ALA A 115 -12.75 7.13 3.94
C ALA A 115 -12.12 7.13 2.55
N ARG A 116 -12.82 6.59 1.55
CA ARG A 116 -12.32 6.57 0.18
C ARG A 116 -12.08 7.98 -0.34
N GLU A 117 -13.01 8.89 -0.12
CA GLU A 117 -12.86 10.28 -0.55
C GLU A 117 -11.68 10.94 0.15
N GLY A 118 -11.51 10.70 1.45
CA GLY A 118 -10.40 11.24 2.20
C GLY A 118 -9.06 10.76 1.67
N ILE A 119 -8.98 9.47 1.33
CA ILE A 119 -7.77 8.91 0.74
C ILE A 119 -7.49 9.53 -0.62
N GLU A 120 -8.52 9.62 -1.46
CA GLU A 120 -8.38 10.22 -2.80
C GLU A 120 -7.87 11.65 -2.71
N GLN A 121 -8.44 12.45 -1.83
CA GLN A 121 -8.03 13.83 -1.67
C GLN A 121 -6.60 13.95 -1.15
N ALA A 122 -6.21 13.09 -0.22
CA ALA A 122 -4.85 13.11 0.30
C ALA A 122 -3.82 12.72 -0.76
N ILE A 123 -4.16 11.72 -1.58
CA ILE A 123 -3.28 11.30 -2.67
C ILE A 123 -3.13 12.41 -3.70
N ASP A 124 -4.24 13.03 -4.07
CA ASP A 124 -4.21 14.10 -5.07
C ASP A 124 -3.41 15.31 -4.58
N ALA A 125 -3.53 15.64 -3.30
CA ALA A 125 -2.80 16.76 -2.73
C ALA A 125 -1.31 16.49 -2.66
N ALA A 126 -0.92 15.25 -2.35
CA ALA A 126 0.50 14.88 -2.23
C ALA A 126 1.15 14.62 -3.58
N PHE A 127 0.40 14.08 -4.54
CA PHE A 127 0.90 13.70 -5.85
C PHE A 127 -0.08 14.21 -6.89
N MET A 128 0.13 15.44 -7.32
CA MET A 128 -0.82 16.19 -8.16
C MET A 128 -1.31 15.36 -9.35
N GLY A 129 -2.64 15.21 -9.45
CA GLY A 129 -3.27 14.44 -10.52
C GLY A 129 -3.44 12.96 -10.23
N ALA A 130 -2.80 12.43 -9.18
CA ALA A 130 -2.87 11.01 -8.88
C ALA A 130 -4.21 10.61 -8.30
N GLY A 131 -5.01 11.57 -7.80
CA GLY A 131 -6.34 11.27 -7.30
C GLY A 131 -7.23 10.61 -8.33
N GLN A 132 -7.13 11.01 -9.61
CA GLN A 132 -7.91 10.40 -10.67
C GLN A 132 -7.50 8.95 -10.92
N VAL A 133 -6.19 8.68 -10.86
CA VAL A 133 -5.69 7.31 -11.03
C VAL A 133 -6.23 6.43 -9.90
N PHE A 134 -6.24 6.96 -8.69
CA PHE A 134 -6.77 6.23 -7.54
C PHE A 134 -8.28 5.99 -7.68
N ALA A 135 -9.03 7.00 -8.13
CA ALA A 135 -10.46 6.86 -8.33
C ALA A 135 -10.76 5.75 -9.35
N SER A 136 -9.98 5.69 -10.44
CA SER A 136 -10.13 4.63 -11.44
C SER A 136 -9.82 3.27 -10.84
N ALA A 137 -8.80 3.18 -9.99
CA ALA A 137 -8.47 1.93 -9.31
C ALA A 137 -9.61 1.48 -8.41
N CYS A 138 -10.28 2.40 -7.73
CA CYS A 138 -11.42 2.07 -6.89
C CYS A 138 -12.59 1.54 -7.72
N GLU A 139 -12.84 2.10 -8.88
CA GLU A 139 -13.91 1.62 -9.75
C GLU A 139 -13.61 0.20 -10.22
N THR A 140 -12.38 -0.06 -10.63
CA THR A 140 -11.96 -1.39 -11.06
C THR A 140 -12.07 -2.39 -9.92
N ALA A 141 -11.67 -1.99 -8.71
CA ALA A 141 -11.73 -2.88 -7.55
C ALA A 141 -13.16 -3.26 -7.20
N GLY A 142 -14.13 -2.41 -7.55
CA GLY A 142 -15.54 -2.68 -7.28
C GLY A 142 -16.23 -3.50 -8.34
N ALA A 143 -15.56 -3.75 -9.45
CA ALA A 143 -16.14 -4.51 -10.57
C ALA A 143 -16.14 -6.05 -10.34
#